data_dfbf50c11011831b6b19f8667cf158c5
#
_entry.id   dfbf50c11011831b6b19f8667cf158c5
#
_cell.length_a   1.000
_cell.length_b   1.000
_cell.length_c   1.000
_cell.angle_alpha   90.00
_cell.angle_beta   90.00
_cell.angle_gamma   90.00
#
_symmetry.space_group_name_H-M   'P 1'
#
loop_
_entity.id
_entity.type
_entity.pdbx_description
1 polymer ?
#
loop_
_entity_poly.entity_id
_entity_poly.type
_entity_poly.pdbx_seq_one_letter_code
_entity_poly.pdbx_strand_id
1 'polypeptide(L)'
;MFTSPDGNAITAMEGYSTNTAGVLNAINPTDVELLIDPGGDITPIDKEDIWNYLRLVNKNHGLIAGICAGVDVLEHAGLLDGIDSTHSTDLDVAVCDNIITARANGYVDFAIETAKKLNLFEDEADLQETIAFWREFQRVE
;
A
#
# COMPACT_ATOMS: atom_id res chain seq x y z
N MET A 1 -3.63 7.76 -8.22
CA MET A 1 -4.06 9.13 -7.82
C MET A 1 -3.75 9.31 -6.34
N PHE A 2 -3.47 10.54 -5.88
CA PHE A 2 -3.29 10.85 -4.46
C PHE A 2 -4.56 11.45 -3.88
N THR A 3 -4.94 11.05 -2.68
CA THR A 3 -6.08 11.55 -1.92
C THR A 3 -5.67 11.85 -0.49
N SER A 4 -6.44 12.67 0.20
CA SER A 4 -6.30 12.92 1.64
C SER A 4 -7.67 12.91 2.32
N PRO A 5 -7.72 12.84 3.65
CA PRO A 5 -8.99 12.84 4.37
C PRO A 5 -9.87 14.07 4.13
N ASP A 6 -9.25 15.22 3.89
CA ASP A 6 -9.91 16.52 3.72
C ASP A 6 -9.80 17.11 2.30
N GLY A 7 -9.11 16.42 1.39
CA GLY A 7 -8.87 16.87 0.02
C GLY A 7 -7.74 17.92 -0.13
N ASN A 8 -7.12 18.33 0.97
CA ASN A 8 -6.03 19.29 0.93
C ASN A 8 -4.72 18.66 0.44
N ALA A 9 -3.82 19.50 -0.06
CA ALA A 9 -2.47 19.09 -0.43
C ALA A 9 -1.74 18.45 0.77
N ILE A 10 -0.98 17.41 0.49
CA ILE A 10 -0.17 16.69 1.48
C ILE A 10 1.25 17.23 1.41
N THR A 11 1.85 17.51 2.56
CA THR A 11 3.26 17.88 2.66
C THR A 11 4.05 16.71 3.24
N ALA A 12 5.01 16.21 2.49
CA ALA A 12 5.92 15.17 2.96
C ALA A 12 6.86 15.71 4.05
N MET A 13 7.46 14.84 4.84
CA MET A 13 8.40 15.22 5.91
C MET A 13 9.59 16.03 5.38
N GLU A 14 10.00 15.79 4.14
CA GLU A 14 11.08 16.50 3.45
C GLU A 14 10.66 17.87 2.89
N GLY A 15 9.39 18.27 3.08
CA GLY A 15 8.87 19.58 2.67
C GLY A 15 8.28 19.62 1.26
N TYR A 16 8.23 18.52 0.53
CA TYR A 16 7.56 18.46 -0.77
C TYR A 16 6.04 18.47 -0.60
N SER A 17 5.35 19.29 -1.42
CA SER A 17 3.90 19.33 -1.44
C SER A 17 3.35 18.58 -2.65
N THR A 18 2.35 17.72 -2.41
CA THR A 18 1.65 16.97 -3.44
C THR A 18 0.18 17.35 -3.43
N ASN A 19 -0.32 17.78 -4.58
CA ASN A 19 -1.75 18.03 -4.74
C ASN A 19 -2.53 16.73 -4.76
N THR A 20 -3.64 16.70 -4.05
CA THR A 20 -4.57 15.57 -4.06
C THR A 20 -5.62 15.72 -5.16
N ALA A 21 -6.17 14.60 -5.60
CA ALA A 21 -7.29 14.57 -6.53
C ALA A 21 -8.64 14.82 -5.84
N GLY A 22 -8.65 14.83 -4.50
CA GLY A 22 -9.84 15.09 -3.69
C GLY A 22 -9.86 14.32 -2.37
N VAL A 23 -11.04 14.32 -1.76
CA VAL A 23 -11.31 13.68 -0.46
C VAL A 23 -11.40 12.15 -0.65
N LEU A 24 -10.70 11.37 0.17
CA LEU A 24 -10.72 9.91 0.09
C LEU A 24 -12.15 9.35 0.16
N ASN A 25 -12.95 9.81 1.14
CA ASN A 25 -14.32 9.31 1.36
C ASN A 25 -15.33 9.69 0.25
N ALA A 26 -14.92 10.52 -0.73
CA ALA A 26 -15.74 10.80 -1.91
C ALA A 26 -15.57 9.73 -3.01
N ILE A 27 -14.58 8.85 -2.89
CA ILE A 27 -14.35 7.74 -3.81
C ILE A 27 -15.18 6.54 -3.32
N ASN A 28 -15.96 5.93 -4.22
CA ASN A 28 -16.71 4.75 -3.85
C ASN A 28 -15.74 3.57 -3.59
N PRO A 29 -15.77 2.93 -2.41
CA PRO A 29 -14.88 1.82 -2.09
C PRO A 29 -14.97 0.62 -3.05
N THR A 30 -16.08 0.46 -3.78
CA THR A 30 -16.25 -0.59 -4.79
C THR A 30 -15.44 -0.37 -6.06
N ASP A 31 -14.99 0.87 -6.28
CA ASP A 31 -14.25 1.26 -7.50
C ASP A 31 -12.73 1.32 -7.24
N VAL A 32 -12.31 0.94 -6.03
CA VAL A 32 -10.89 0.93 -5.64
C VAL A 32 -10.28 -0.42 -5.94
N GLU A 33 -9.43 -0.49 -6.95
CA GLU A 33 -8.64 -1.69 -7.26
C GLU A 33 -7.44 -1.84 -6.33
N LEU A 34 -6.77 -0.73 -6.00
CA LEU A 34 -5.63 -0.66 -5.11
C LEU A 34 -5.71 0.59 -4.23
N LEU A 35 -5.52 0.40 -2.92
CA LEU A 35 -5.26 1.47 -1.97
C LEU A 35 -3.88 1.23 -1.34
N ILE A 36 -2.99 2.23 -1.46
CA ILE A 36 -1.68 2.21 -0.80
C ILE A 36 -1.72 3.16 0.39
N ASP A 37 -1.35 2.66 1.56
CA ASP A 37 -1.16 3.42 2.78
C ASP A 37 0.34 3.58 3.02
N PRO A 38 0.91 4.77 2.77
CA PRO A 38 2.34 5.01 2.89
C PRO A 38 2.75 5.21 4.34
N GLY A 39 4.05 5.09 4.60
CA GLY A 39 4.65 5.47 5.87
C GLY A 39 4.76 6.98 6.06
N GLY A 40 5.29 7.36 7.21
CA GLY A 40 5.49 8.76 7.62
C GLY A 40 4.68 9.12 8.86
N ASP A 41 4.21 10.37 8.97
CA ASP A 41 3.29 10.77 10.03
C ASP A 41 1.87 10.32 9.68
N ILE A 42 1.42 9.26 10.35
CA ILE A 42 0.09 8.69 10.15
C ILE A 42 -1.02 9.39 10.95
N THR A 43 -0.68 10.33 11.84
CA THR A 43 -1.65 11.03 12.69
C THR A 43 -2.88 11.55 11.92
N PRO A 44 -2.75 12.10 10.70
CA PRO A 44 -3.91 12.60 9.96
C PRO A 44 -4.84 11.51 9.43
N ILE A 45 -4.35 10.28 9.25
CA ILE A 45 -5.07 9.16 8.62
C ILE A 45 -5.41 8.03 9.61
N ASP A 46 -4.74 7.96 10.75
CA ASP A 46 -4.95 6.92 11.76
C ASP A 46 -6.19 7.23 12.64
N LYS A 47 -7.37 7.07 12.06
CA LYS A 47 -8.66 7.41 12.69
C LYS A 47 -9.82 6.59 12.10
N GLU A 48 -10.91 6.53 12.86
CA GLU A 48 -12.04 5.64 12.62
C GLU A 48 -12.70 5.78 11.23
N ASP A 49 -12.80 6.98 10.67
CA ASP A 49 -13.37 7.17 9.33
C ASP A 49 -12.50 6.57 8.23
N ILE A 50 -11.18 6.63 8.37
CA ILE A 50 -10.23 5.99 7.45
C ILE A 50 -10.23 4.48 7.64
N TRP A 51 -10.20 3.99 8.89
CA TRP A 51 -10.29 2.55 9.16
C TRP A 51 -11.57 1.94 8.60
N ASN A 52 -12.70 2.62 8.72
CA ASN A 52 -13.98 2.19 8.13
C ASN A 52 -13.90 2.14 6.60
N TYR A 53 -13.26 3.13 5.98
CA TYR A 53 -13.06 3.13 4.53
C TYR A 53 -12.19 1.97 4.08
N LEU A 54 -11.07 1.70 4.77
CA LEU A 54 -10.20 0.55 4.50
C LEU A 54 -10.96 -0.78 4.61
N ARG A 55 -11.76 -0.95 5.67
CA ARG A 55 -12.61 -2.15 5.83
C ARG A 55 -13.61 -2.32 4.67
N LEU A 56 -14.16 -1.23 4.15
CA LEU A 56 -15.06 -1.28 3.00
C LEU A 56 -14.33 -1.66 1.71
N VAL A 57 -13.15 -1.11 1.46
CA VAL A 57 -12.30 -1.51 0.32
C VAL A 57 -11.96 -3.00 0.41
N ASN A 58 -11.49 -3.47 1.58
CA ASN A 58 -11.18 -4.88 1.80
C ASN A 58 -12.39 -5.80 1.57
N LYS A 59 -13.55 -5.42 2.10
CA LYS A 59 -14.81 -6.17 1.92
C LYS A 59 -15.22 -6.29 0.44
N ASN A 60 -14.88 -5.30 -0.37
CA ASN A 60 -15.16 -5.30 -1.81
C ASN A 60 -13.99 -5.88 -2.65
N HIS A 61 -13.07 -6.58 -2.00
CA HIS A 61 -11.92 -7.25 -2.63
C HIS A 61 -10.90 -6.31 -3.31
N GLY A 62 -10.91 -5.01 -2.99
CA GLY A 62 -9.84 -4.11 -3.37
C GLY A 62 -8.53 -4.51 -2.69
N LEU A 63 -7.42 -4.43 -3.40
CA LEU A 63 -6.09 -4.67 -2.85
C LEU A 63 -5.70 -3.52 -1.91
N ILE A 64 -5.28 -3.86 -0.70
CA ILE A 64 -4.78 -2.89 0.28
C ILE A 64 -3.30 -3.19 0.54
N ALA A 65 -2.48 -2.17 0.42
CA ALA A 65 -1.04 -2.30 0.57
C ALA A 65 -0.50 -1.24 1.55
N GLY A 66 -0.03 -1.67 2.72
CA GLY A 66 0.58 -0.80 3.74
C GLY A 66 2.09 -0.96 3.80
N ILE A 67 2.82 0.14 3.91
CA ILE A 67 4.28 0.11 4.08
C ILE A 67 4.72 1.00 5.24
N CYS A 68 5.71 0.55 6.01
CA CYS A 68 6.27 1.26 7.17
C CYS A 68 5.14 1.58 8.17
N ALA A 69 4.98 2.83 8.61
CA ALA A 69 3.91 3.23 9.52
C ALA A 69 2.49 3.09 8.93
N GLY A 70 2.34 2.97 7.61
CA GLY A 70 1.05 2.64 7.00
C GLY A 70 0.51 1.26 7.42
N VAL A 71 1.39 0.34 7.84
CA VAL A 71 0.97 -0.96 8.39
C VAL A 71 0.25 -0.82 9.73
N ASP A 72 0.64 0.17 10.56
CA ASP A 72 -0.03 0.45 11.84
C ASP A 72 -1.50 0.85 11.60
N VAL A 73 -1.76 1.63 10.54
CA VAL A 73 -3.14 2.04 10.18
C VAL A 73 -3.99 0.82 9.80
N LEU A 74 -3.40 -0.13 9.05
CA LEU A 74 -4.08 -1.39 8.71
C LEU A 74 -4.36 -2.24 9.94
N GLU A 75 -3.41 -2.29 10.88
CA GLU A 75 -3.57 -3.01 12.16
C GLU A 75 -4.67 -2.38 13.01
N HIS A 76 -4.66 -1.05 13.17
CA HIS A 76 -5.70 -0.33 13.90
C HIS A 76 -7.09 -0.44 13.24
N ALA A 77 -7.13 -0.60 11.93
CA ALA A 77 -8.36 -0.94 11.20
C ALA A 77 -8.84 -2.38 11.47
N GLY A 78 -8.06 -3.24 12.17
CA GLY A 78 -8.37 -4.65 12.41
C GLY A 78 -8.24 -5.53 11.16
N LEU A 79 -7.52 -5.06 10.14
CA LEU A 79 -7.36 -5.79 8.88
C LEU A 79 -6.28 -6.88 8.95
N LEU A 80 -5.41 -6.81 9.97
CA LEU A 80 -4.31 -7.78 10.15
C LEU A 80 -4.65 -8.91 11.12
N ASP A 81 -5.86 -8.93 11.67
CA ASP A 81 -6.29 -9.94 12.64
C ASP A 81 -6.34 -11.34 12.02
N GLY A 82 -5.52 -12.24 12.53
CA GLY A 82 -5.51 -13.64 12.13
C GLY A 82 -4.85 -13.96 10.79
N ILE A 83 -4.14 -12.99 10.20
CA ILE A 83 -3.37 -13.18 8.97
C ILE A 83 -1.86 -12.93 9.20
N ASP A 84 -1.03 -13.49 8.32
CA ASP A 84 0.39 -13.18 8.30
C ASP A 84 0.62 -11.75 7.78
N SER A 85 1.38 -10.99 8.55
CA SER A 85 1.77 -9.61 8.23
C SER A 85 3.21 -9.35 8.67
N THR A 86 3.77 -8.21 8.31
CA THR A 86 5.09 -7.79 8.81
C THR A 86 5.11 -7.44 10.31
N HIS A 87 3.94 -7.33 10.96
CA HIS A 87 3.83 -7.18 12.41
C HIS A 87 3.78 -8.54 13.13
N SER A 88 3.27 -9.58 12.48
CA SER A 88 3.14 -10.92 13.07
C SER A 88 4.25 -11.89 12.66
N THR A 89 5.04 -11.55 11.63
CA THR A 89 6.13 -12.38 11.10
C THR A 89 7.46 -11.62 11.04
N ASP A 90 8.55 -12.32 10.77
CA ASP A 90 9.88 -11.71 10.55
C ASP A 90 10.17 -11.45 9.04
N LEU A 91 9.12 -11.31 8.24
CA LEU A 91 9.24 -10.99 6.82
C LEU A 91 9.38 -9.48 6.61
N ASP A 92 10.14 -9.08 5.58
CA ASP A 92 10.19 -7.69 5.13
C ASP A 92 8.98 -7.32 4.28
N VAL A 93 8.36 -8.30 3.62
CA VAL A 93 7.09 -8.18 2.89
C VAL A 93 6.25 -9.41 3.17
N ALA A 94 5.00 -9.23 3.54
CA ALA A 94 4.01 -10.29 3.70
C ALA A 94 2.80 -10.04 2.80
N VAL A 95 2.35 -11.11 2.14
CA VAL A 95 1.20 -11.08 1.21
C VAL A 95 0.18 -12.08 1.69
N CYS A 96 -1.00 -11.63 2.08
CA CYS A 96 -2.09 -12.48 2.50
C CYS A 96 -3.39 -12.02 1.84
N ASP A 97 -4.01 -12.88 1.04
CA ASP A 97 -5.21 -12.58 0.25
C ASP A 97 -5.08 -11.27 -0.54
N ASN A 98 -5.88 -10.26 -0.23
CA ASN A 98 -5.85 -8.93 -0.83
C ASN A 98 -5.18 -7.87 0.06
N ILE A 99 -4.30 -8.29 0.97
CA ILE A 99 -3.52 -7.40 1.84
C ILE A 99 -2.04 -7.65 1.63
N ILE A 100 -1.29 -6.58 1.46
CA ILE A 100 0.18 -6.58 1.41
C ILE A 100 0.69 -5.66 2.51
N THR A 101 1.62 -6.16 3.31
CA THR A 101 2.32 -5.34 4.31
C THR A 101 3.81 -5.38 4.06
N ALA A 102 4.49 -4.26 4.28
CA ALA A 102 5.94 -4.18 4.11
C ALA A 102 6.62 -3.33 5.19
N ARG A 103 7.81 -3.75 5.61
CA ARG A 103 8.74 -2.89 6.34
C ARG A 103 9.32 -1.83 5.39
N ALA A 104 9.81 -0.72 5.93
CA ALA A 104 10.33 0.38 5.12
C ALA A 104 11.45 -0.03 4.15
N ASN A 105 12.31 -0.97 4.55
CA ASN A 105 13.40 -1.51 3.73
C ASN A 105 12.91 -2.45 2.62
N GLY A 106 11.70 -3.00 2.73
CA GLY A 106 11.09 -3.92 1.75
C GLY A 106 10.42 -3.22 0.56
N TYR A 107 10.65 -1.93 0.31
CA TYR A 107 9.91 -1.13 -0.66
C TYR A 107 9.96 -1.67 -2.11
N VAL A 108 11.07 -2.29 -2.52
CA VAL A 108 11.20 -2.89 -3.87
C VAL A 108 10.29 -4.10 -3.99
N ASP A 109 10.37 -5.03 -3.03
CA ASP A 109 9.53 -6.23 -3.01
C ASP A 109 8.05 -5.89 -2.82
N PHE A 110 7.75 -4.87 -2.02
CA PHE A 110 6.40 -4.32 -1.87
C PHE A 110 5.81 -3.88 -3.22
N ALA A 111 6.59 -3.14 -4.02
CA ALA A 111 6.15 -2.71 -5.34
C ALA A 111 5.96 -3.91 -6.31
N ILE A 112 6.90 -4.87 -6.31
CA ILE A 112 6.82 -6.06 -7.16
C ILE A 112 5.62 -6.93 -6.78
N GLU A 113 5.40 -7.22 -5.50
CA GLU A 113 4.27 -8.03 -5.05
C GLU A 113 2.92 -7.34 -5.31
N THR A 114 2.87 -6.00 -5.18
CA THR A 114 1.69 -5.22 -5.55
C THR A 114 1.40 -5.33 -7.05
N ALA A 115 2.42 -5.17 -7.90
CA ALA A 115 2.28 -5.31 -9.35
C ALA A 115 1.86 -6.74 -9.77
N LYS A 116 2.39 -7.78 -9.11
CA LYS A 116 1.96 -9.17 -9.32
C LYS A 116 0.49 -9.37 -8.99
N LYS A 117 0.02 -8.85 -7.86
CA LYS A 117 -1.40 -8.95 -7.47
C LYS A 117 -2.35 -8.26 -8.45
N LEU A 118 -1.89 -7.21 -9.10
CA LEU A 118 -2.65 -6.48 -10.12
C LEU A 118 -2.46 -7.03 -11.54
N ASN A 119 -1.67 -8.09 -11.72
CA ASN A 119 -1.34 -8.68 -13.02
C ASN A 119 -0.79 -7.64 -14.02
N LEU A 120 0.13 -6.78 -13.56
CA LEU A 120 0.70 -5.70 -14.37
C LEU A 120 1.90 -6.13 -15.22
N PHE A 121 2.46 -7.32 -15.00
CA PHE A 121 3.53 -7.88 -15.82
C PHE A 121 2.95 -8.50 -17.09
N GLU A 122 3.59 -8.27 -18.23
CA GLU A 122 3.17 -8.83 -19.52
C GLU A 122 3.32 -10.36 -19.51
N ASP A 123 4.44 -10.84 -18.97
CA ASP A 123 4.75 -12.27 -18.82
C ASP A 123 5.80 -12.51 -17.71
N GLU A 124 6.23 -13.76 -17.56
CA GLU A 124 7.25 -14.14 -16.60
C GLU A 124 8.62 -13.52 -16.91
N ALA A 125 8.94 -13.27 -18.17
CA ALA A 125 10.21 -12.65 -18.57
C ALA A 125 10.28 -11.19 -18.10
N ASP A 126 9.20 -10.43 -18.27
CA ASP A 126 9.06 -9.06 -17.80
C ASP A 126 9.18 -8.98 -16.26
N LEU A 127 8.56 -9.92 -15.54
CA LEU A 127 8.72 -10.03 -14.09
C LEU A 127 10.18 -10.29 -13.70
N GLN A 128 10.86 -11.23 -14.37
CA GLN A 128 12.24 -11.56 -14.04
C GLN A 128 13.21 -10.42 -14.38
N GLU A 129 13.00 -9.71 -15.48
CA GLU A 129 13.74 -8.49 -15.82
C GLU A 129 13.57 -7.40 -14.76
N THR A 130 12.34 -7.17 -14.31
CA THR A 130 12.03 -6.23 -13.22
C THR A 130 12.73 -6.61 -11.91
N ILE A 131 12.72 -7.89 -11.54
CA ILE A 131 13.43 -8.41 -10.37
C ILE A 131 14.92 -8.18 -10.50
N ALA A 132 15.51 -8.58 -11.62
CA ALA A 132 16.94 -8.45 -11.88
C ALA A 132 17.39 -6.98 -11.78
N PHE A 133 16.60 -6.06 -12.34
CA PHE A 133 16.93 -4.64 -12.34
C PHE A 133 16.78 -4.00 -10.95
N TRP A 134 15.62 -4.14 -10.31
CA TRP A 134 15.29 -3.38 -9.10
C TRP A 134 15.73 -4.06 -7.79
N ARG A 135 15.68 -5.39 -7.73
CA ARG A 135 16.03 -6.15 -6.53
C ARG A 135 17.50 -6.57 -6.54
N GLU A 136 18.04 -7.01 -7.70
CA GLU A 136 19.38 -7.56 -7.81
C GLU A 136 20.37 -6.55 -8.37
N PHE A 137 19.93 -5.34 -8.73
CA PHE A 137 20.75 -4.25 -9.28
C PHE A 137 21.52 -4.63 -10.54
N GLN A 138 20.99 -5.57 -11.32
CA GLN A 138 21.60 -5.96 -12.59
C GLN A 138 21.28 -4.93 -13.67
N ARG A 139 22.24 -4.73 -14.58
CA ARG A 139 21.97 -3.89 -15.77
C ARG A 139 21.21 -4.72 -16.79
N VAL A 140 20.10 -4.18 -17.25
CA VAL A 140 19.37 -4.71 -18.39
C VAL A 140 19.96 -4.10 -19.65
N GLU A 141 20.36 -4.93 -20.63
CA GLU A 141 20.93 -4.49 -21.92
C GLU A 141 19.84 -4.20 -22.96
#